data_f6159d022922570ecf3b104166260c4e
#
_entry.id   f6159d022922570ecf3b104166260c4e
#
_cell.length_a   1.000
_cell.length_b   1.000
_cell.length_c   1.000
_cell.angle_alpha   90.00
_cell.angle_beta   90.00
_cell.angle_gamma   90.00
#
_symmetry.space_group_name_H-M   'P 1'
#
loop_
_entity.id
_entity.type
_entity.pdbx_description
1 polymer ?
#
loop_
_entity_poly.entity_id
_entity_poly.type
_entity_poly.pdbx_seq_one_letter_code
_entity_poly.pdbx_strand_id
1 'polypeptide(L)'
;MRRRLGQHFLIDEKILDRMVRYGEVTRDDVVLDVGAGRGELTARLAERAGKVIAVELDQELAEEARRRLKDYDNVELLVGDVLKLKPKGFNKVVSNPPYNISTKLLEWLICEDVERMVLTLQREFASKLVAKPGSTKYLYISFLSNLLYEPSIVEFIPRNLFRPMPKVDSAIVLMRRREGVQKLDEDVKRFVKFLFTRRRQMLRRVLRDLAKEEKLAVDLTEALGDELLSKRVYQLTPSQLLSVSEKFIELKTK
;
A
#
# COMPACT_ATOMS: atom_id res chain seq x y z
N MET A 1 -6.49 13.06 -25.01
CA MET A 1 -7.34 12.94 -23.82
C MET A 1 -6.83 11.98 -22.73
N ARG A 2 -5.98 11.01 -23.06
CA ARG A 2 -5.45 9.95 -22.17
C ARG A 2 -4.47 10.39 -21.06
N ARG A 3 -3.96 11.63 -21.05
CA ARG A 3 -3.03 12.15 -19.99
C ARG A 3 -3.67 12.42 -18.62
N ARG A 4 -5.02 12.40 -18.51
CA ARG A 4 -5.73 12.75 -17.25
C ARG A 4 -5.77 11.64 -16.20
N LEU A 5 -5.55 10.37 -16.57
CA LEU A 5 -5.71 9.23 -15.66
C LEU A 5 -4.39 8.71 -15.06
N GLY A 6 -3.25 9.33 -15.41
CA GLY A 6 -1.94 8.88 -14.89
C GLY A 6 -1.54 7.48 -15.34
N GLN A 7 -2.10 6.99 -16.45
CA GLN A 7 -1.85 5.66 -16.98
C GLN A 7 -0.50 5.61 -17.72
N HIS A 8 0.32 4.63 -17.35
CA HIS A 8 1.60 4.31 -17.98
C HIS A 8 1.67 2.79 -18.17
N PHE A 9 1.52 2.34 -19.41
CA PHE A 9 1.55 0.92 -19.74
C PHE A 9 2.99 0.43 -19.79
N LEU A 10 3.29 -0.62 -19.07
CA LEU A 10 4.57 -1.30 -19.13
C LEU A 10 4.63 -2.11 -20.45
N ILE A 11 5.64 -1.82 -21.28
CA ILE A 11 5.77 -2.43 -22.62
C ILE A 11 6.73 -3.62 -22.66
N ASP A 12 7.48 -3.85 -21.58
CA ASP A 12 8.42 -4.96 -21.49
C ASP A 12 7.73 -6.19 -20.89
N GLU A 13 7.47 -7.17 -21.73
CA GLU A 13 6.81 -8.43 -21.35
C GLU A 13 7.60 -9.22 -20.30
N LYS A 14 8.94 -9.19 -20.34
CA LYS A 14 9.79 -9.88 -19.38
C LYS A 14 9.61 -9.33 -17.96
N ILE A 15 9.29 -8.04 -17.83
CA ILE A 15 9.00 -7.43 -16.52
C ILE A 15 7.64 -7.93 -16.01
N LEU A 16 6.62 -8.02 -16.87
CA LEU A 16 5.32 -8.59 -16.50
C LEU A 16 5.46 -10.04 -16.00
N ASP A 17 6.27 -10.85 -16.70
CA ASP A 17 6.56 -12.23 -16.28
C ASP A 17 7.28 -12.28 -14.93
N ARG A 18 8.21 -11.34 -14.68
CA ARG A 18 8.88 -11.25 -13.36
C ARG A 18 7.92 -10.84 -12.26
N MET A 19 6.99 -9.91 -12.52
CA MET A 19 5.95 -9.53 -11.54
C MET A 19 5.12 -10.74 -11.12
N VAL A 20 4.69 -11.57 -12.07
CA VAL A 20 3.94 -12.81 -11.78
C VAL A 20 4.78 -13.77 -10.94
N ARG A 21 6.08 -13.93 -11.27
CA ARG A 21 7.00 -14.77 -10.48
C ARG A 21 7.22 -14.25 -9.07
N TYR A 22 7.42 -12.94 -8.89
CA TYR A 22 7.52 -12.32 -7.55
C TYR A 22 6.23 -12.50 -6.73
N GLY A 23 5.08 -12.61 -7.41
CA GLY A 23 3.79 -12.91 -6.79
C GLY A 23 3.69 -14.35 -6.26
N GLU A 24 4.57 -15.27 -6.73
CA GLU A 24 4.47 -16.71 -6.41
C GLU A 24 3.03 -17.21 -6.59
N VAL A 25 2.43 -16.86 -7.72
CA VAL A 25 1.02 -17.13 -8.01
C VAL A 25 0.82 -18.61 -8.33
N THR A 26 -0.16 -19.24 -7.68
CA THR A 26 -0.56 -20.66 -7.84
C THR A 26 -2.04 -20.79 -8.13
N ARG A 27 -2.50 -22.00 -8.44
CA ARG A 27 -3.91 -22.31 -8.71
C ARG A 27 -4.85 -22.14 -7.50
N ASP A 28 -4.29 -22.05 -6.30
CA ASP A 28 -5.08 -21.83 -5.08
C ASP A 28 -5.32 -20.32 -4.82
N ASP A 29 -4.68 -19.45 -5.59
CA ASP A 29 -4.74 -18.02 -5.36
C ASP A 29 -5.89 -17.33 -6.11
N VAL A 30 -6.47 -16.35 -5.44
CA VAL A 30 -7.32 -15.32 -6.04
C VAL A 30 -6.52 -14.03 -6.09
N VAL A 31 -6.16 -13.58 -7.29
CA VAL A 31 -5.26 -12.43 -7.49
C VAL A 31 -6.04 -11.19 -7.92
N LEU A 32 -5.79 -10.06 -7.26
CA LEU A 32 -6.29 -8.76 -7.70
C LEU A 32 -5.28 -8.06 -8.61
N ASP A 33 -5.74 -7.62 -9.79
CA ASP A 33 -5.02 -6.74 -10.72
C ASP A 33 -5.74 -5.39 -10.84
N VAL A 34 -5.08 -4.32 -10.40
CA VAL A 34 -5.63 -2.95 -10.38
C VAL A 34 -5.09 -2.14 -11.54
N GLY A 35 -5.98 -1.63 -12.39
CA GLY A 35 -5.62 -0.95 -13.63
C GLY A 35 -5.17 -1.96 -14.68
N ALA A 36 -6.05 -2.92 -14.97
CA ALA A 36 -5.77 -4.03 -15.90
C ALA A 36 -5.32 -3.56 -17.29
N GLY A 37 -5.65 -2.33 -17.66
CA GLY A 37 -5.30 -1.77 -18.95
C GLY A 37 -5.88 -2.60 -20.09
N ARG A 38 -5.00 -3.12 -20.94
CA ARG A 38 -5.37 -3.99 -22.07
C ARG A 38 -5.36 -5.48 -21.71
N GLY A 39 -5.16 -5.82 -20.42
CA GLY A 39 -5.17 -7.19 -19.93
C GLY A 39 -3.87 -7.97 -20.10
N GLU A 40 -2.72 -7.31 -20.41
CA GLU A 40 -1.45 -8.02 -20.60
C GLU A 40 -0.97 -8.74 -19.34
N LEU A 41 -1.01 -8.07 -18.18
CA LEU A 41 -0.64 -8.67 -16.89
C LEU A 41 -1.72 -9.66 -16.45
N THR A 42 -2.99 -9.27 -16.61
CA THR A 42 -4.14 -10.10 -16.23
C THR A 42 -4.11 -11.47 -16.92
N ALA A 43 -3.80 -11.53 -18.23
CA ALA A 43 -3.68 -12.79 -18.97
C ALA A 43 -2.60 -13.71 -18.37
N ARG A 44 -1.42 -13.16 -18.07
CA ARG A 44 -0.32 -13.92 -17.45
C ARG A 44 -0.67 -14.44 -16.04
N LEU A 45 -1.44 -13.65 -15.31
CA LEU A 45 -1.95 -14.07 -14.00
C LEU A 45 -2.98 -15.19 -14.16
N ALA A 46 -3.88 -15.09 -15.14
CA ALA A 46 -4.91 -16.09 -15.41
C ALA A 46 -4.34 -17.48 -15.78
N GLU A 47 -3.18 -17.49 -16.45
CA GLU A 47 -2.48 -18.75 -16.75
C GLU A 47 -2.01 -19.52 -15.51
N ARG A 48 -1.89 -18.86 -14.35
CA ARG A 48 -1.30 -19.41 -13.12
C ARG A 48 -2.24 -19.42 -11.93
N ALA A 49 -3.07 -18.39 -11.78
CA ALA A 49 -4.02 -18.24 -10.68
C ALA A 49 -5.23 -19.17 -10.80
N GLY A 50 -5.87 -19.48 -9.67
CA GLY A 50 -7.20 -20.08 -9.66
C GLY A 50 -8.26 -19.08 -10.12
N LYS A 51 -8.15 -17.82 -9.69
CA LYS A 51 -9.01 -16.71 -10.14
C LYS A 51 -8.23 -15.41 -10.22
N VAL A 52 -8.59 -14.56 -11.17
CA VAL A 52 -8.10 -13.17 -11.25
C VAL A 52 -9.29 -12.23 -11.20
N ILE A 53 -9.23 -11.26 -10.27
CA ILE A 53 -10.16 -10.12 -10.23
C ILE A 53 -9.40 -8.94 -10.83
N ALA A 54 -9.78 -8.52 -12.03
CA ALA A 54 -9.15 -7.41 -12.75
C ALA A 54 -10.07 -6.18 -12.69
N VAL A 55 -9.51 -5.01 -12.36
CA VAL A 55 -10.29 -3.77 -12.30
C VAL A 55 -9.71 -2.75 -13.25
N GLU A 56 -10.53 -2.18 -14.15
CA GLU A 56 -10.14 -1.11 -15.05
C GLU A 56 -11.17 0.04 -14.99
N LEU A 57 -10.69 1.27 -14.91
CA LEU A 57 -11.53 2.45 -14.85
C LEU A 57 -11.99 2.92 -16.24
N ASP A 58 -11.10 2.79 -17.23
CA ASP A 58 -11.33 3.23 -18.60
C ASP A 58 -12.11 2.16 -19.36
N GLN A 59 -13.30 2.51 -19.85
CA GLN A 59 -14.18 1.56 -20.52
C GLN A 59 -13.61 1.07 -21.86
N GLU A 60 -12.90 1.93 -22.62
CA GLU A 60 -12.29 1.53 -23.89
C GLU A 60 -11.20 0.47 -23.64
N LEU A 61 -10.37 0.68 -22.62
CA LEU A 61 -9.34 -0.30 -22.23
C LEU A 61 -9.96 -1.59 -21.69
N ALA A 62 -11.03 -1.49 -20.91
CA ALA A 62 -11.76 -2.65 -20.43
C ALA A 62 -12.34 -3.49 -21.58
N GLU A 63 -12.82 -2.87 -22.66
CA GLU A 63 -13.27 -3.59 -23.86
C GLU A 63 -12.09 -4.25 -24.61
N GLU A 64 -10.92 -3.60 -24.67
CA GLU A 64 -9.70 -4.22 -25.21
C GLU A 64 -9.27 -5.44 -24.35
N ALA A 65 -9.29 -5.26 -23.02
CA ALA A 65 -9.00 -6.35 -22.07
C ALA A 65 -9.98 -7.51 -22.22
N ARG A 66 -11.30 -7.24 -22.32
CA ARG A 66 -12.33 -8.28 -22.49
C ARG A 66 -12.09 -9.14 -23.73
N ARG A 67 -11.68 -8.51 -24.86
CA ARG A 67 -11.34 -9.25 -26.08
C ARG A 67 -10.09 -10.11 -25.91
N ARG A 68 -9.07 -9.63 -25.19
CA ARG A 68 -7.85 -10.40 -24.91
C ARG A 68 -8.11 -11.57 -23.97
N LEU A 69 -8.98 -11.37 -23.01
CA LEU A 69 -9.24 -12.30 -21.89
C LEU A 69 -10.39 -13.27 -22.16
N LYS A 70 -10.97 -13.25 -23.37
CA LYS A 70 -12.18 -14.04 -23.72
C LYS A 70 -12.05 -15.56 -23.51
N ASP A 71 -10.83 -16.08 -23.62
CA ASP A 71 -10.56 -17.51 -23.50
C ASP A 71 -10.14 -17.93 -22.06
N TYR A 72 -10.20 -17.00 -21.09
CA TYR A 72 -9.87 -17.26 -19.68
C TYR A 72 -11.14 -17.25 -18.83
N ASP A 73 -11.66 -18.42 -18.48
CA ASP A 73 -12.88 -18.58 -17.66
C ASP A 73 -12.67 -18.17 -16.18
N ASN A 74 -11.42 -18.05 -15.74
CA ASN A 74 -11.04 -17.70 -14.38
C ASN A 74 -10.80 -16.19 -14.16
N VAL A 75 -11.17 -15.34 -15.11
CA VAL A 75 -11.01 -13.89 -15.01
C VAL A 75 -12.34 -13.18 -14.81
N GLU A 76 -12.44 -12.41 -13.73
CA GLU A 76 -13.54 -11.48 -13.48
C GLU A 76 -13.07 -10.06 -13.75
N LEU A 77 -13.54 -9.43 -14.85
CA LEU A 77 -13.20 -8.06 -15.22
C LEU A 77 -14.29 -7.08 -14.75
N LEU A 78 -13.94 -6.23 -13.79
CA LEU A 78 -14.78 -5.17 -13.24
C LEU A 78 -14.41 -3.82 -13.86
N VAL A 79 -15.42 -3.10 -14.34
CA VAL A 79 -15.23 -1.75 -14.91
C VAL A 79 -15.62 -0.71 -13.88
N GLY A 80 -14.65 0.13 -13.46
CA GLY A 80 -14.91 1.19 -12.50
C GLY A 80 -13.71 1.59 -11.63
N ASP A 81 -13.97 2.51 -10.70
CA ASP A 81 -12.97 2.98 -9.74
C ASP A 81 -12.76 1.93 -8.64
N VAL A 82 -11.58 1.33 -8.60
CA VAL A 82 -11.21 0.32 -7.61
C VAL A 82 -11.37 0.80 -6.17
N LEU A 83 -11.14 2.10 -5.90
CA LEU A 83 -11.29 2.68 -4.56
C LEU A 83 -12.76 2.80 -4.13
N LYS A 84 -13.70 2.75 -5.07
CA LYS A 84 -15.15 2.69 -4.81
C LYS A 84 -15.65 1.26 -4.80
N LEU A 85 -15.25 0.45 -5.78
CA LEU A 85 -15.66 -0.95 -5.90
C LEU A 85 -15.17 -1.81 -4.75
N LYS A 86 -13.90 -1.62 -4.35
CA LYS A 86 -13.24 -2.36 -3.27
C LYS A 86 -13.55 -3.86 -3.30
N PRO A 87 -13.21 -4.56 -4.40
CA PRO A 87 -13.46 -6.00 -4.51
C PRO A 87 -12.91 -6.76 -3.30
N LYS A 88 -13.46 -7.92 -3.03
CA LYS A 88 -13.12 -8.76 -1.87
C LYS A 88 -12.81 -10.19 -2.34
N GLY A 89 -12.25 -11.00 -1.43
CA GLY A 89 -12.01 -12.42 -1.66
C GLY A 89 -10.74 -12.71 -2.44
N PHE A 90 -9.79 -11.78 -2.51
CA PHE A 90 -8.43 -12.01 -3.03
C PHE A 90 -7.44 -12.18 -1.87
N ASN A 91 -6.43 -13.02 -2.05
CA ASN A 91 -5.33 -13.21 -1.12
C ASN A 91 -4.00 -12.66 -1.63
N LYS A 92 -3.88 -12.35 -2.93
CA LYS A 92 -2.69 -11.73 -3.53
C LYS A 92 -3.04 -10.52 -4.38
N VAL A 93 -2.08 -9.61 -4.54
CA VAL A 93 -2.18 -8.46 -5.44
C VAL A 93 -0.94 -8.44 -6.32
N VAL A 94 -1.11 -8.49 -7.64
CA VAL A 94 -0.03 -8.29 -8.61
C VAL A 94 -0.52 -7.28 -9.63
N SER A 95 0.09 -6.10 -9.67
CA SER A 95 -0.51 -4.99 -10.41
C SER A 95 0.49 -3.91 -10.81
N ASN A 96 0.21 -3.25 -11.93
CA ASN A 96 0.84 -2.00 -12.34
C ASN A 96 -0.18 -0.84 -12.25
N PRO A 97 -0.54 -0.39 -11.04
CA PRO A 97 -1.63 0.55 -10.84
C PRO A 97 -1.28 1.97 -11.32
N PRO A 98 -2.30 2.80 -11.63
CA PRO A 98 -2.09 4.21 -11.91
C PRO A 98 -1.44 4.94 -10.73
N TYR A 99 -0.38 5.72 -10.97
CA TYR A 99 0.42 6.33 -9.89
C TYR A 99 -0.33 7.35 -9.04
N ASN A 100 -1.33 8.01 -9.61
CA ASN A 100 -2.14 9.01 -8.90
C ASN A 100 -2.98 8.46 -7.75
N ILE A 101 -3.24 7.16 -7.72
CA ILE A 101 -4.02 6.51 -6.65
C ILE A 101 -3.14 5.74 -5.65
N SER A 102 -1.82 5.65 -5.85
CA SER A 102 -0.91 4.77 -5.10
C SER A 102 -1.08 4.86 -3.58
N THR A 103 -1.18 6.07 -3.02
CA THR A 103 -1.33 6.23 -1.55
C THR A 103 -2.64 5.65 -1.04
N LYS A 104 -3.78 6.03 -1.65
CA LYS A 104 -5.10 5.55 -1.23
C LYS A 104 -5.26 4.05 -1.47
N LEU A 105 -4.74 3.56 -2.59
CA LEU A 105 -4.73 2.15 -2.94
C LEU A 105 -3.99 1.34 -1.87
N LEU A 106 -2.79 1.74 -1.50
CA LEU A 106 -2.01 1.04 -0.48
C LEU A 106 -2.59 1.18 0.92
N GLU A 107 -3.12 2.36 1.31
CA GLU A 107 -3.84 2.51 2.58
C GLU A 107 -5.03 1.54 2.68
N TRP A 108 -5.71 1.24 1.58
CA TRP A 108 -6.77 0.25 1.55
C TRP A 108 -6.22 -1.18 1.56
N LEU A 109 -5.33 -1.55 0.61
CA LEU A 109 -4.83 -2.91 0.46
C LEU A 109 -4.09 -3.43 1.70
N ILE A 110 -3.33 -2.59 2.38
CA ILE A 110 -2.60 -2.96 3.61
C ILE A 110 -3.57 -3.35 4.74
N CYS A 111 -4.80 -2.83 4.72
CA CYS A 111 -5.82 -3.16 5.70
C CYS A 111 -6.65 -4.40 5.34
N GLU A 112 -6.52 -4.91 4.10
CA GLU A 112 -7.12 -6.17 3.69
C GLU A 112 -6.25 -7.36 4.12
N ASP A 113 -6.80 -8.56 4.00
CA ASP A 113 -6.09 -9.80 4.35
C ASP A 113 -5.32 -10.33 3.14
N VAL A 114 -4.26 -9.62 2.76
CA VAL A 114 -3.45 -9.92 1.58
C VAL A 114 -2.12 -10.53 2.02
N GLU A 115 -1.84 -11.73 1.57
CA GLU A 115 -0.60 -12.46 1.90
C GLU A 115 0.62 -11.82 1.21
N ARG A 116 0.43 -11.42 -0.06
CA ARG A 116 1.52 -10.93 -0.89
C ARG A 116 1.03 -9.88 -1.88
N MET A 117 1.80 -8.78 -1.98
CA MET A 117 1.57 -7.74 -2.97
C MET A 117 2.83 -7.53 -3.81
N VAL A 118 2.68 -7.46 -5.12
CA VAL A 118 3.71 -7.07 -6.10
C VAL A 118 3.18 -5.88 -6.89
N LEU A 119 3.76 -4.71 -6.67
CA LEU A 119 3.23 -3.46 -7.21
C LEU A 119 4.33 -2.68 -7.93
N THR A 120 4.02 -2.20 -9.13
CA THR A 120 4.86 -1.20 -9.80
C THR A 120 4.48 0.19 -9.30
N LEU A 121 5.43 0.90 -8.70
CA LEU A 121 5.24 2.20 -8.08
C LEU A 121 6.33 3.18 -8.55
N GLN A 122 6.06 4.48 -8.48
CA GLN A 122 7.10 5.48 -8.67
C GLN A 122 8.25 5.28 -7.68
N ARG A 123 9.51 5.39 -8.14
CA ARG A 123 10.73 5.13 -7.35
C ARG A 123 10.75 5.89 -6.01
N GLU A 124 10.30 7.14 -6.00
CA GLU A 124 10.24 7.93 -4.77
C GLU A 124 9.21 7.35 -3.78
N PHE A 125 8.03 6.98 -4.28
CA PHE A 125 6.98 6.40 -3.44
C PHE A 125 7.38 5.02 -2.90
N ALA A 126 7.99 4.17 -3.73
CA ALA A 126 8.58 2.90 -3.31
C ALA A 126 9.60 3.09 -2.16
N SER A 127 10.46 4.12 -2.27
CA SER A 127 11.42 4.46 -1.21
C SER A 127 10.76 4.86 0.12
N LYS A 128 9.56 5.45 0.08
CA LYS A 128 8.78 5.76 1.29
C LYS A 128 8.23 4.50 1.94
N LEU A 129 7.75 3.54 1.15
CA LEU A 129 7.21 2.28 1.69
C LEU A 129 8.24 1.47 2.47
N VAL A 130 9.47 1.37 1.94
CA VAL A 130 10.55 0.59 2.57
C VAL A 130 11.33 1.39 3.62
N ALA A 131 11.01 2.67 3.83
CA ALA A 131 11.72 3.53 4.76
C ALA A 131 11.62 3.00 6.20
N LYS A 132 12.73 3.08 6.94
CA LYS A 132 12.83 2.66 8.34
C LYS A 132 12.70 3.86 9.28
N PRO A 133 12.35 3.65 10.57
CA PRO A 133 12.35 4.69 11.59
C PRO A 133 13.66 5.48 11.59
N GLY A 134 13.57 6.80 11.79
CA GLY A 134 14.71 7.72 11.73
C GLY A 134 15.01 8.27 10.34
N SER A 135 14.50 7.65 9.28
CA SER A 135 14.62 8.18 7.92
C SER A 135 13.69 9.38 7.69
N THR A 136 14.17 10.39 6.96
CA THR A 136 13.32 11.52 6.53
C THR A 136 12.17 11.09 5.61
N LYS A 137 12.28 9.91 4.98
CA LYS A 137 11.25 9.31 4.14
C LYS A 137 10.22 8.48 4.93
N TYR A 138 10.45 8.27 6.24
CA TYR A 138 9.53 7.49 7.07
C TYR A 138 8.25 8.28 7.32
N LEU A 139 7.14 7.77 6.80
CA LEU A 139 5.80 8.34 6.83
C LEU A 139 4.80 7.37 7.44
N TYR A 140 3.56 7.79 7.60
CA TYR A 140 2.47 6.92 8.05
C TYR A 140 2.34 5.65 7.19
N ILE A 141 2.44 5.76 5.86
CA ILE A 141 2.41 4.58 4.98
C ILE A 141 3.61 3.65 5.21
N SER A 142 4.79 4.21 5.56
CA SER A 142 5.97 3.42 5.95
C SER A 142 5.73 2.66 7.25
N PHE A 143 5.09 3.30 8.23
CA PHE A 143 4.68 2.65 9.48
C PHE A 143 3.76 1.46 9.19
N LEU A 144 2.67 1.66 8.44
CA LEU A 144 1.72 0.60 8.10
C LEU A 144 2.41 -0.55 7.38
N SER A 145 3.21 -0.24 6.35
CA SER A 145 3.88 -1.26 5.55
C SER A 145 4.92 -2.04 6.36
N ASN A 146 5.70 -1.40 7.24
CA ASN A 146 6.70 -2.09 8.07
C ASN A 146 6.09 -2.85 9.25
N LEU A 147 4.93 -2.43 9.75
CA LEU A 147 4.23 -3.11 10.82
C LEU A 147 3.60 -4.42 10.33
N LEU A 148 2.84 -4.35 9.23
CA LEU A 148 2.01 -5.45 8.77
C LEU A 148 2.71 -6.33 7.73
N TYR A 149 3.74 -5.80 7.06
CA TYR A 149 4.43 -6.46 5.95
C TYR A 149 5.96 -6.36 6.08
N GLU A 150 6.63 -7.11 5.22
CA GLU A 150 8.06 -6.98 4.92
C GLU A 150 8.22 -6.35 3.52
N PRO A 151 8.23 -5.00 3.44
CA PRO A 151 8.35 -4.34 2.16
C PRO A 151 9.79 -4.34 1.67
N SER A 152 9.99 -4.66 0.39
CA SER A 152 11.29 -4.59 -0.29
C SER A 152 11.15 -4.08 -1.72
N ILE A 153 12.13 -3.32 -2.20
CA ILE A 153 12.26 -3.00 -3.61
C ILE A 153 13.06 -4.13 -4.25
N VAL A 154 12.44 -4.88 -5.16
CA VAL A 154 13.05 -6.05 -5.80
C VAL A 154 13.64 -5.72 -7.17
N GLU A 155 13.16 -4.65 -7.82
CA GLU A 155 13.65 -4.24 -9.15
C GLU A 155 13.37 -2.75 -9.39
N PHE A 156 14.30 -2.06 -10.10
CA PHE A 156 14.04 -0.72 -10.63
C PHE A 156 13.71 -0.82 -12.14
N ILE A 157 12.70 -0.06 -12.56
CA ILE A 157 12.22 -0.04 -13.95
C ILE A 157 12.47 1.35 -14.54
N PRO A 158 13.35 1.47 -15.55
CA PRO A 158 13.55 2.72 -16.27
C PRO A 158 12.25 3.22 -16.91
N ARG A 159 12.03 4.53 -16.88
CA ARG A 159 10.83 5.17 -17.41
C ARG A 159 10.58 4.96 -18.90
N ASN A 160 11.63 4.70 -19.69
CA ASN A 160 11.52 4.44 -21.14
C ASN A 160 10.83 3.10 -21.48
N LEU A 161 10.63 2.22 -20.47
CA LEU A 161 9.90 0.96 -20.64
C LEU A 161 8.38 1.12 -20.42
N PHE A 162 7.90 2.36 -20.37
CA PHE A 162 6.46 2.68 -20.26
C PHE A 162 5.97 3.51 -21.44
N ARG A 163 4.70 3.37 -21.79
CA ARG A 163 3.99 4.19 -22.78
C ARG A 163 2.61 4.63 -22.24
N PRO A 164 2.31 5.94 -22.24
CA PRO A 164 3.25 7.05 -22.40
C PRO A 164 4.32 7.03 -21.32
N MET A 165 5.52 7.56 -21.62
CA MET A 165 6.64 7.58 -20.69
C MET A 165 6.34 8.47 -19.47
N PRO A 166 6.49 7.96 -18.22
CA PRO A 166 6.34 8.76 -17.01
C PRO A 166 7.49 9.76 -16.83
N LYS A 167 7.33 10.71 -15.91
CA LYS A 167 8.38 11.70 -15.60
C LYS A 167 9.54 11.11 -14.82
N VAL A 168 9.31 10.04 -14.06
CA VAL A 168 10.29 9.42 -13.14
C VAL A 168 10.33 7.91 -13.37
N ASP A 169 11.43 7.30 -12.97
CA ASP A 169 11.57 5.85 -12.96
C ASP A 169 10.61 5.21 -11.94
N SER A 170 10.39 3.93 -12.13
CA SER A 170 9.53 3.11 -11.29
C SER A 170 10.33 2.04 -10.56
N ALA A 171 9.68 1.35 -9.66
CA ALA A 171 10.22 0.20 -8.97
C ALA A 171 9.12 -0.84 -8.74
N ILE A 172 9.50 -2.12 -8.78
CA ILE A 172 8.66 -3.20 -8.28
C ILE A 172 8.90 -3.32 -6.78
N VAL A 173 7.82 -3.18 -6.02
CA VAL A 173 7.81 -3.40 -4.58
C VAL A 173 7.12 -4.72 -4.30
N LEU A 174 7.81 -5.58 -3.57
CA LEU A 174 7.29 -6.80 -3.00
C LEU A 174 6.98 -6.56 -1.52
N MET A 175 5.78 -6.91 -1.09
CA MET A 175 5.33 -6.84 0.30
C MET A 175 4.79 -8.21 0.70
N ARG A 176 5.43 -8.87 1.67
CA ARG A 176 4.99 -10.13 2.26
C ARG A 176 4.34 -9.84 3.61
N ARG A 177 3.16 -10.38 3.86
CA ARG A 177 2.49 -10.22 5.15
C ARG A 177 3.31 -10.87 6.25
N ARG A 178 3.41 -10.18 7.39
CA ARG A 178 4.04 -10.77 8.57
C ARG A 178 3.10 -11.77 9.23
N GLU A 179 3.65 -12.91 9.65
CA GLU A 179 2.89 -13.90 10.42
C GLU A 179 2.48 -13.34 11.80
N GLY A 180 1.30 -13.74 12.26
CA GLY A 180 0.81 -13.40 13.59
C GLY A 180 0.40 -11.94 13.82
N VAL A 181 0.49 -11.07 12.78
CA VAL A 181 0.10 -9.66 12.92
C VAL A 181 -1.39 -9.50 12.64
N GLN A 182 -2.11 -9.03 13.66
CA GLN A 182 -3.54 -8.73 13.55
C GLN A 182 -3.81 -7.41 12.81
N LYS A 183 -5.05 -7.25 12.34
CA LYS A 183 -5.51 -5.97 11.78
C LYS A 183 -5.44 -4.89 12.86
N LEU A 184 -4.96 -3.72 12.45
CA LEU A 184 -4.94 -2.56 13.33
C LEU A 184 -6.35 -2.05 13.59
N ASP A 185 -6.60 -1.72 14.84
CA ASP A 185 -7.78 -0.97 15.26
C ASP A 185 -7.86 0.41 14.56
N GLU A 186 -9.07 0.90 14.29
CA GLU A 186 -9.27 2.17 13.59
C GLU A 186 -8.83 3.37 14.45
N ASP A 187 -8.97 3.29 15.78
CA ASP A 187 -8.53 4.37 16.68
C ASP A 187 -7.01 4.44 16.74
N VAL A 188 -6.33 3.27 16.72
CA VAL A 188 -4.86 3.21 16.59
C VAL A 188 -4.41 3.84 15.26
N LYS A 189 -5.04 3.47 14.15
CA LYS A 189 -4.73 4.05 12.83
C LYS A 189 -4.88 5.55 12.82
N ARG A 190 -6.01 6.05 13.35
CA ARG A 190 -6.33 7.49 13.43
C ARG A 190 -5.30 8.23 14.26
N PHE A 191 -4.98 7.71 15.44
CA PHE A 191 -4.00 8.31 16.33
C PHE A 191 -2.60 8.35 15.72
N VAL A 192 -2.10 7.24 15.19
CA VAL A 192 -0.77 7.21 14.54
C VAL A 192 -0.75 8.13 13.31
N LYS A 193 -1.81 8.15 12.50
CA LYS A 193 -1.92 9.07 11.36
C LYS A 193 -1.81 10.53 11.81
N PHE A 194 -2.45 10.88 12.92
CA PHE A 194 -2.33 12.19 13.56
C PHE A 194 -0.89 12.48 13.99
N LEU A 195 -0.21 11.56 14.68
CA LEU A 195 1.19 11.73 15.08
C LEU A 195 2.09 12.07 13.86
N PHE A 196 1.87 11.39 12.73
CA PHE A 196 2.65 11.63 11.51
C PHE A 196 2.38 13.00 10.85
N THR A 197 1.29 13.70 11.16
CA THR A 197 1.11 15.09 10.70
C THR A 197 2.15 16.03 11.33
N ARG A 198 2.62 15.68 12.53
CA ARG A 198 3.62 16.42 13.32
C ARG A 198 4.96 15.64 13.43
N ARG A 199 5.27 14.77 12.48
CA ARG A 199 6.34 13.76 12.54
C ARG A 199 7.74 14.29 12.87
N ARG A 200 8.05 15.56 12.59
CA ARG A 200 9.34 16.20 12.89
C ARG A 200 9.41 16.76 14.30
N GLN A 201 8.31 16.82 15.03
CA GLN A 201 8.26 17.29 16.41
C GLN A 201 8.62 16.15 17.37
N MET A 202 9.08 16.53 18.56
CA MET A 202 9.32 15.57 19.66
C MET A 202 7.99 15.00 20.14
N LEU A 203 7.97 13.72 20.47
CA LEU A 203 6.76 13.04 20.94
C LEU A 203 6.14 13.75 22.14
N ARG A 204 6.95 14.14 23.14
CA ARG A 204 6.50 14.89 24.31
C ARG A 204 5.67 16.13 23.94
N ARG A 205 6.15 16.92 22.97
CA ARG A 205 5.42 18.10 22.54
C ARG A 205 4.08 17.74 21.88
N VAL A 206 4.10 16.76 20.97
CA VAL A 206 2.88 16.35 20.26
C VAL A 206 1.82 15.85 21.21
N LEU A 207 2.21 15.04 22.22
CA LEU A 207 1.27 14.51 23.22
C LEU A 207 0.71 15.60 24.15
N ARG A 208 1.54 16.56 24.58
CA ARG A 208 1.06 17.71 25.38
C ARG A 208 0.09 18.60 24.61
N ASP A 209 0.37 18.87 23.34
CA ASP A 209 -0.53 19.65 22.50
C ASP A 209 -1.86 18.91 22.32
N LEU A 210 -1.81 17.58 22.09
CA LEU A 210 -2.99 16.73 21.95
C LEU A 210 -3.82 16.68 23.25
N ALA A 211 -3.17 16.52 24.41
CA ALA A 211 -3.87 16.49 25.70
C ALA A 211 -4.66 17.79 25.95
N LYS A 212 -4.10 18.94 25.55
CA LYS A 212 -4.80 20.24 25.61
C LYS A 212 -5.97 20.32 24.63
N GLU A 213 -5.77 19.88 23.36
CA GLU A 213 -6.80 19.88 22.32
C GLU A 213 -8.00 18.98 22.71
N GLU A 214 -7.73 17.79 23.25
CA GLU A 214 -8.74 16.79 23.64
C GLU A 214 -9.25 17.00 25.08
N LYS A 215 -8.74 17.98 25.82
CA LYS A 215 -9.08 18.27 27.24
C LYS A 215 -8.95 17.05 28.16
N LEU A 216 -7.89 16.26 27.95
CA LEU A 216 -7.63 15.07 28.75
C LEU A 216 -7.28 15.46 30.19
N ALA A 217 -7.87 14.74 31.16
CA ALA A 217 -7.63 14.95 32.59
C ALA A 217 -6.22 14.48 33.05
N VAL A 218 -5.56 13.65 32.25
CA VAL A 218 -4.27 13.01 32.59
C VAL A 218 -3.19 13.43 31.59
N ASP A 219 -1.99 13.73 32.10
CA ASP A 219 -0.83 13.98 31.24
C ASP A 219 -0.31 12.66 30.68
N LEU A 220 -0.54 12.44 29.37
CA LEU A 220 -0.05 11.29 28.64
C LEU A 220 1.47 11.08 28.75
N THR A 221 2.22 12.14 29.09
CA THR A 221 3.69 12.06 29.20
C THR A 221 4.14 11.37 30.49
N GLU A 222 3.33 11.34 31.54
CA GLU A 222 3.64 10.65 32.79
C GLU A 222 3.65 9.12 32.66
N ALA A 223 2.83 8.60 31.74
CA ALA A 223 2.71 7.15 31.49
C ALA A 223 3.80 6.58 30.56
N LEU A 224 4.69 7.43 30.03
CA LEU A 224 5.69 7.07 29.03
C LEU A 224 7.09 7.47 29.51
N GLY A 225 8.08 6.61 29.28
CA GLY A 225 9.47 6.87 29.67
C GLY A 225 10.12 8.02 28.91
N ASP A 226 11.01 8.76 29.57
CA ASP A 226 11.73 9.93 29.04
C ASP A 226 12.50 9.64 27.75
N GLU A 227 13.08 8.47 27.60
CA GLU A 227 13.77 8.06 26.38
C GLU A 227 12.83 8.10 25.15
N LEU A 228 11.60 7.61 25.31
CA LEU A 228 10.61 7.61 24.25
C LEU A 228 10.12 9.04 23.93
N LEU A 229 9.85 9.82 24.97
CA LEU A 229 9.34 11.18 24.89
C LEU A 229 10.34 12.17 24.24
N SER A 230 11.65 11.87 24.33
CA SER A 230 12.72 12.67 23.72
C SER A 230 12.91 12.41 22.23
N LYS A 231 12.31 11.35 21.68
CA LYS A 231 12.40 11.05 20.24
C LYS A 231 11.40 11.89 19.44
N ARG A 232 11.76 12.18 18.19
CA ARG A 232 10.79 12.71 17.22
C ARG A 232 9.88 11.58 16.73
N VAL A 233 8.64 11.89 16.37
CA VAL A 233 7.66 10.88 15.93
C VAL A 233 8.21 9.97 14.83
N TYR A 234 8.91 10.51 13.80
CA TYR A 234 9.47 9.69 12.72
C TYR A 234 10.63 8.78 13.14
N GLN A 235 11.14 8.91 14.35
CA GLN A 235 12.20 8.04 14.90
C GLN A 235 11.65 6.83 15.66
N LEU A 236 10.34 6.83 15.94
CA LEU A 236 9.69 5.76 16.68
C LEU A 236 9.53 4.51 15.81
N THR A 237 9.84 3.35 16.38
CA THR A 237 9.57 2.06 15.74
C THR A 237 8.07 1.79 15.65
N PRO A 238 7.63 0.86 14.78
CA PRO A 238 6.22 0.47 14.74
C PRO A 238 5.68 0.00 16.10
N SER A 239 6.45 -0.80 16.84
CA SER A 239 6.07 -1.27 18.19
C SER A 239 5.95 -0.13 19.20
N GLN A 240 6.87 0.84 19.18
CA GLN A 240 6.79 2.03 20.03
C GLN A 240 5.55 2.88 19.72
N LEU A 241 5.22 3.06 18.42
CA LEU A 241 4.01 3.78 18.01
C LEU A 241 2.74 3.07 18.46
N LEU A 242 2.70 1.74 18.41
CA LEU A 242 1.58 0.94 18.95
C LEU A 242 1.43 1.14 20.45
N SER A 243 2.51 0.97 21.22
CA SER A 243 2.48 1.14 22.69
C SER A 243 2.00 2.53 23.11
N VAL A 244 2.44 3.59 22.41
CA VAL A 244 1.95 4.95 22.65
C VAL A 244 0.45 5.08 22.34
N SER A 245 0.00 4.42 21.24
CA SER A 245 -1.42 4.45 20.83
C SER A 245 -2.32 3.75 21.83
N GLU A 246 -1.92 2.58 22.31
CA GLU A 246 -2.65 1.79 23.32
C GLU A 246 -2.82 2.60 24.61
N LYS A 247 -1.74 3.23 25.08
CA LYS A 247 -1.80 4.10 26.26
C LYS A 247 -2.73 5.30 26.08
N PHE A 248 -2.71 5.93 24.91
CA PHE A 248 -3.62 7.03 24.59
C PHE A 248 -5.09 6.59 24.62
N ILE A 249 -5.40 5.47 23.98
CA ILE A 249 -6.76 4.94 23.90
C ILE A 249 -7.25 4.54 25.31
N GLU A 250 -6.40 3.86 26.10
CA GLU A 250 -6.70 3.48 27.49
C GLU A 250 -7.05 4.69 28.36
N LEU A 251 -6.32 5.80 28.23
CA LEU A 251 -6.56 7.02 29.01
C LEU A 251 -7.76 7.82 28.51
N LYS A 252 -8.13 7.71 27.24
CA LYS A 252 -9.32 8.38 26.67
C LYS A 252 -10.63 7.69 27.06
N THR A 253 -10.59 6.43 27.45
CA THR A 253 -11.77 5.62 27.83
C THR A 253 -12.05 5.62 29.33
N LYS A 254 -11.17 6.21 30.13
CA LYS A 254 -11.33 6.47 31.56
C LYS A 254 -11.85 7.88 31.80
#